data_da34bc558cab58dc88502f1771d84b8a
#
_entry.id   da34bc558cab58dc88502f1771d84b8a
#
_cell.length_a   1.000
_cell.length_b   1.000
_cell.length_c   1.000
_cell.angle_alpha   90.00
_cell.angle_beta   90.00
_cell.angle_gamma   90.00
#
_symmetry.space_group_name_H-M   'P 1'
#
loop_
_entity.id
_entity.type
_entity.pdbx_description
1 polymer ?
#
loop_
_entity_poly.entity_id
_entity_poly.type
_entity_poly.pdbx_seq_one_letter_code
_entity_poly.pdbx_strand_id
1 'polypeptide(L)'
;GMLINLRVIFGHGDALKVAAVMIIMALTGKWIACWLTQKVYKMSALERKLMYGLSTAQAAATLAAVLVGYNIILPGGERLLNDDVLNGTVLLILVTCVVSSLITERAAKKVAIDDSEPEKTSSATETEKILVALNNPNTIEDMVNLSLVIRDPKLKDNLLAINVINNDNTSDNLRMRSKRYLEKAAMMTTAVNVPLRQITRYDLNIASGIIHSAKENEITSIITGLHHKANITDSFFGVLAGHLLKRLNCELIISKFLIPVHTLKRIVVAVPPKAEYESGFPRWMEHFCRMGSTLGCRVHFFANEKTTAHLQTLIKKKHKQVLTDFSLLEDWNDLLVLTGQVSYDHLLVIISARPGTLSYLSLIHISEPTRLALIS
;
A
#
# COMPACT_ATOMS: atom_id res chain seq x y z
N GLY A 1 22.22 33.57 -2.82
CA GLY A 1 22.48 33.45 -4.25
C GLY A 1 23.50 34.41 -4.83
N MET A 2 23.66 35.60 -4.28
CA MET A 2 24.57 36.62 -4.81
C MET A 2 26.06 36.37 -4.55
N LEU A 3 26.41 35.56 -3.57
CA LEU A 3 27.82 35.28 -3.18
C LEU A 3 28.39 34.01 -3.91
N ILE A 4 27.60 33.33 -4.69
CA ILE A 4 27.98 32.04 -5.30
C ILE A 4 28.22 32.28 -6.80
N ASN A 5 29.47 32.15 -7.24
CA ASN A 5 29.84 32.27 -8.64
C ASN A 5 30.18 30.92 -9.22
N LEU A 6 29.17 30.28 -9.83
CA LEU A 6 29.34 28.96 -10.47
C LEU A 6 30.39 28.93 -11.59
N ARG A 7 30.69 30.08 -12.23
CA ARG A 7 31.74 30.16 -13.25
C ARG A 7 33.14 29.99 -12.69
N VAL A 8 33.36 30.34 -11.43
CA VAL A 8 34.65 30.17 -10.76
C VAL A 8 34.97 28.69 -10.48
N ILE A 9 33.95 27.87 -10.28
CA ILE A 9 34.11 26.43 -10.05
C ILE A 9 34.75 25.74 -11.25
N PHE A 10 34.45 26.19 -12.46
CA PHE A 10 35.00 25.61 -13.69
C PHE A 10 36.27 26.32 -14.21
N GLY A 11 36.60 27.48 -13.64
CA GLY A 11 37.73 28.31 -14.07
C GLY A 11 39.05 28.13 -13.29
N HIS A 12 38.98 27.68 -12.04
CA HIS A 12 40.13 27.47 -11.17
C HIS A 12 40.18 26.05 -10.64
N GLY A 13 41.23 25.31 -11.05
CA GLY A 13 41.40 23.89 -10.69
C GLY A 13 41.52 23.62 -9.19
N ASP A 14 41.80 24.62 -8.37
CA ASP A 14 41.99 24.45 -6.94
C ASP A 14 40.66 24.38 -6.18
N ALA A 15 39.65 25.14 -6.58
CA ALA A 15 38.29 25.01 -6.02
C ALA A 15 37.69 23.61 -6.24
N LEU A 16 37.98 23.01 -7.42
CA LEU A 16 37.50 21.65 -7.71
C LEU A 16 38.23 20.58 -6.88
N LYS A 17 39.52 20.75 -6.61
CA LYS A 17 40.29 19.87 -5.73
C LYS A 17 39.78 19.92 -4.30
N VAL A 18 39.55 21.14 -3.77
CA VAL A 18 38.96 21.35 -2.44
C VAL A 18 37.60 20.68 -2.35
N ALA A 19 36.73 20.93 -3.33
CA ALA A 19 35.39 20.29 -3.38
C ALA A 19 35.50 18.76 -3.39
N ALA A 20 36.37 18.18 -4.22
CA ALA A 20 36.56 16.73 -4.29
C ALA A 20 37.01 16.14 -2.96
N VAL A 21 37.96 16.75 -2.28
CA VAL A 21 38.43 16.31 -0.96
C VAL A 21 37.28 16.39 0.06
N MET A 22 36.54 17.49 0.10
CA MET A 22 35.40 17.66 1.00
C MET A 22 34.31 16.60 0.75
N ILE A 23 33.98 16.31 -0.52
CA ILE A 23 33.00 15.31 -0.88
C ILE A 23 33.43 13.91 -0.42
N ILE A 24 34.69 13.53 -0.73
CA ILE A 24 35.22 12.22 -0.36
C ILE A 24 35.21 12.06 1.17
N MET A 25 35.69 13.05 1.91
CA MET A 25 35.72 13.01 3.38
C MET A 25 34.32 12.93 3.97
N ALA A 26 33.36 13.70 3.43
CA ALA A 26 31.98 13.68 3.91
C ALA A 26 31.30 12.32 3.65
N LEU A 27 31.45 11.76 2.45
CA LEU A 27 30.85 10.47 2.09
C LEU A 27 31.47 9.31 2.86
N THR A 28 32.82 9.28 2.97
CA THR A 28 33.53 8.20 3.69
C THR A 28 33.28 8.26 5.20
N GLY A 29 33.31 9.44 5.79
CA GLY A 29 33.00 9.61 7.22
C GLY A 29 31.60 9.14 7.56
N LYS A 30 30.62 9.50 6.75
CA LYS A 30 29.22 9.05 6.91
C LYS A 30 29.11 7.53 6.72
N TRP A 31 29.79 6.97 5.73
CA TRP A 31 29.79 5.52 5.49
C TRP A 31 30.35 4.75 6.69
N ILE A 32 31.49 5.20 7.25
CA ILE A 32 32.11 4.60 8.44
C ILE A 32 31.16 4.69 9.64
N ALA A 33 30.54 5.86 9.87
CA ALA A 33 29.58 6.05 10.95
C ALA A 33 28.41 5.08 10.84
N CYS A 34 27.80 4.96 9.66
CA CYS A 34 26.70 4.05 9.43
C CYS A 34 27.10 2.57 9.57
N TRP A 35 28.31 2.22 9.15
CA TRP A 35 28.84 0.87 9.33
C TRP A 35 29.08 0.53 10.81
N LEU A 36 29.61 1.46 11.59
CA LEU A 36 29.80 1.28 13.02
C LEU A 36 28.46 1.13 13.74
N THR A 37 27.49 2.00 13.42
CA THR A 37 26.12 1.91 13.95
C THR A 37 25.48 0.58 13.63
N GLN A 38 25.63 0.07 12.40
CA GLN A 38 25.13 -1.25 12.03
C GLN A 38 25.69 -2.35 12.92
N LYS A 39 27.00 -2.31 13.21
CA LYS A 39 27.62 -3.33 14.07
C LYS A 39 27.18 -3.25 15.54
N VAL A 40 27.09 -2.02 16.09
CA VAL A 40 26.67 -1.80 17.49
C VAL A 40 25.22 -2.24 17.71
N TYR A 41 24.30 -1.85 16.81
CA TYR A 41 22.87 -2.13 16.95
C TYR A 41 22.41 -3.39 16.22
N LYS A 42 23.32 -4.16 15.62
CA LYS A 42 23.04 -5.40 14.86
C LYS A 42 21.97 -5.21 13.77
N MET A 43 21.99 -4.05 13.11
CA MET A 43 21.06 -3.72 12.04
C MET A 43 21.36 -4.49 10.75
N SER A 44 20.35 -4.67 9.89
CA SER A 44 20.52 -5.27 8.56
C SER A 44 21.39 -4.41 7.64
N ALA A 45 21.94 -5.02 6.60
CA ALA A 45 22.71 -4.30 5.57
C ALA A 45 21.81 -3.32 4.77
N LEU A 46 20.51 -3.58 4.71
CA LEU A 46 19.53 -2.75 4.02
C LEU A 46 19.21 -1.50 4.82
N GLU A 47 18.98 -1.66 6.14
CA GLU A 47 18.77 -0.53 7.08
C GLU A 47 19.99 0.39 7.11
N ARG A 48 21.22 -0.17 7.09
CA ARG A 48 22.44 0.64 6.96
C ARG A 48 22.43 1.50 5.70
N LYS A 49 22.05 0.93 4.54
CA LYS A 49 22.00 1.68 3.28
C LYS A 49 20.97 2.80 3.32
N LEU A 50 19.82 2.52 3.93
CA LEU A 50 18.77 3.54 4.11
C LEU A 50 19.26 4.67 5.03
N MET A 51 19.85 4.32 6.18
CA MET A 51 20.42 5.27 7.13
C MET A 51 21.53 6.12 6.49
N TYR A 52 22.42 5.50 5.70
CA TYR A 52 23.45 6.19 4.96
C TYR A 52 22.85 7.18 3.95
N GLY A 53 21.88 6.75 3.14
CA GLY A 53 21.18 7.61 2.21
C GLY A 53 20.55 8.83 2.90
N LEU A 54 19.77 8.61 3.94
CA LEU A 54 19.08 9.69 4.69
C LEU A 54 20.04 10.65 5.40
N SER A 55 21.18 10.16 5.89
CA SER A 55 22.15 11.01 6.62
C SER A 55 23.14 11.72 5.72
N THR A 56 23.28 11.34 4.45
CA THR A 56 24.34 11.86 3.56
C THR A 56 24.02 13.26 3.03
N ALA A 57 22.74 13.64 2.85
CA ALA A 57 22.38 14.96 2.39
C ALA A 57 22.89 16.05 3.33
N GLN A 58 23.63 17.01 2.78
CA GLN A 58 24.06 18.22 3.47
C GLN A 58 23.36 19.41 2.82
N ALA A 59 22.93 20.37 3.64
CA ALA A 59 22.15 21.50 3.16
C ALA A 59 22.46 22.79 3.95
N ALA A 60 21.45 23.50 4.39
CA ALA A 60 21.52 24.83 4.98
C ALA A 60 22.50 24.96 6.16
N ALA A 61 22.57 23.97 7.05
CA ALA A 61 23.45 24.01 8.23
C ALA A 61 24.94 24.03 7.83
N THR A 62 25.33 23.24 6.83
CA THR A 62 26.71 23.22 6.32
C THR A 62 27.07 24.56 5.66
N LEU A 63 26.18 25.11 4.85
CA LEU A 63 26.37 26.37 4.19
C LEU A 63 26.46 27.50 5.22
N ALA A 64 25.60 27.51 6.26
CA ALA A 64 25.63 28.48 7.33
C ALA A 64 26.96 28.48 8.12
N ALA A 65 27.46 27.28 8.47
CA ALA A 65 28.72 27.10 9.16
C ALA A 65 29.92 27.65 8.34
N VAL A 66 29.92 27.35 7.04
CA VAL A 66 30.97 27.83 6.12
C VAL A 66 30.88 29.34 5.91
N LEU A 67 29.67 29.92 5.83
CA LEU A 67 29.49 31.39 5.76
C LEU A 67 29.95 32.10 6.99
N VAL A 68 29.73 31.54 8.20
CA VAL A 68 30.27 32.09 9.44
C VAL A 68 31.80 32.12 9.38
N GLY A 69 32.44 31.00 9.04
CA GLY A 69 33.90 30.92 8.89
C GLY A 69 34.46 31.86 7.82
N TYR A 70 33.74 32.02 6.71
CA TYR A 70 34.11 32.97 5.63
C TYR A 70 34.06 34.43 6.06
N ASN A 71 33.17 34.80 6.98
CA ASN A 71 33.06 36.17 7.49
C ASN A 71 34.04 36.49 8.62
N ILE A 72 34.75 35.51 9.17
CA ILE A 72 35.79 35.74 10.21
C ILE A 72 37.08 36.22 9.51
N ILE A 73 37.55 37.40 9.92
CA ILE A 73 38.83 37.99 9.50
C ILE A 73 39.85 37.76 10.61
N LEU A 74 40.96 37.14 10.27
CA LEU A 74 42.10 36.90 11.16
C LEU A 74 42.88 38.20 11.43
N PRO A 75 43.69 38.28 12.50
CA PRO A 75 44.47 39.45 12.81
C PRO A 75 45.44 39.88 11.70
N GLY A 76 45.75 39.00 10.73
CA GLY A 76 46.55 39.29 9.56
C GLY A 76 45.79 39.86 8.34
N GLY A 77 44.48 40.10 8.47
CA GLY A 77 43.63 40.62 7.40
C GLY A 77 43.11 39.56 6.43
N GLU A 78 43.50 38.29 6.60
CA GLU A 78 43.03 37.16 5.77
C GLU A 78 41.74 36.60 6.33
N ARG A 79 40.89 36.04 5.45
CA ARG A 79 39.68 35.32 5.88
C ARG A 79 40.04 33.93 6.37
N LEU A 80 39.31 33.45 7.40
CA LEU A 80 39.50 32.11 7.95
C LEU A 80 39.21 31.02 6.89
N LEU A 81 38.18 31.20 6.07
CA LEU A 81 37.86 30.34 4.93
C LEU A 81 37.90 31.17 3.65
N ASN A 82 38.55 30.67 2.62
CA ASN A 82 38.65 31.34 1.32
C ASN A 82 37.45 31.04 0.39
N ASP A 83 37.41 31.74 -0.72
CA ASP A 83 36.35 31.59 -1.75
C ASP A 83 36.26 30.16 -2.32
N ASP A 84 37.39 29.45 -2.36
CA ASP A 84 37.40 28.05 -2.88
C ASP A 84 36.65 27.11 -1.96
N VAL A 85 36.72 27.26 -0.66
CA VAL A 85 35.97 26.47 0.33
C VAL A 85 34.48 26.77 0.24
N LEU A 86 34.11 28.06 0.09
CA LEU A 86 32.70 28.45 -0.08
C LEU A 86 32.09 27.83 -1.35
N ASN A 87 32.76 27.97 -2.47
CA ASN A 87 32.31 27.40 -3.76
C ASN A 87 32.33 25.85 -3.74
N GLY A 88 33.38 25.26 -3.12
CA GLY A 88 33.47 23.82 -2.91
C GLY A 88 32.32 23.26 -2.06
N THR A 89 31.86 24.03 -1.07
CA THR A 89 30.71 23.64 -0.24
C THR A 89 29.41 23.58 -1.02
N VAL A 90 29.20 24.49 -1.97
CA VAL A 90 28.01 24.44 -2.84
C VAL A 90 28.02 23.19 -3.69
N LEU A 91 29.19 22.82 -4.26
CA LEU A 91 29.33 21.59 -5.03
C LEU A 91 29.15 20.35 -4.14
N LEU A 92 29.68 20.36 -2.91
CA LEU A 92 29.46 19.32 -1.91
C LEU A 92 27.96 19.09 -1.65
N ILE A 93 27.21 20.17 -1.40
CA ILE A 93 25.76 20.10 -1.15
C ILE A 93 25.05 19.48 -2.35
N LEU A 94 25.34 19.93 -3.56
CA LEU A 94 24.71 19.41 -4.79
C LEU A 94 24.98 17.92 -4.96
N VAL A 95 26.22 17.49 -4.86
CA VAL A 95 26.61 16.09 -5.02
C VAL A 95 26.01 15.22 -3.93
N THR A 96 26.09 15.64 -2.66
CA THR A 96 25.56 14.85 -1.55
C THR A 96 24.04 14.73 -1.59
N CYS A 97 23.29 15.73 -2.03
CA CYS A 97 21.85 15.65 -2.23
C CYS A 97 21.47 14.68 -3.33
N VAL A 98 22.17 14.68 -4.47
CA VAL A 98 21.92 13.70 -5.56
C VAL A 98 22.24 12.29 -5.11
N VAL A 99 23.39 12.06 -4.50
CA VAL A 99 23.81 10.73 -3.98
C VAL A 99 22.83 10.23 -2.92
N SER A 100 22.43 11.10 -1.97
CA SER A 100 21.44 10.80 -0.93
C SER A 100 20.11 10.35 -1.54
N SER A 101 19.57 11.12 -2.48
CA SER A 101 18.30 10.82 -3.13
C SER A 101 18.32 9.45 -3.81
N LEU A 102 19.35 9.18 -4.63
CA LEU A 102 19.47 7.91 -5.35
C LEU A 102 19.63 6.69 -4.43
N ILE A 103 20.43 6.81 -3.38
CA ILE A 103 20.66 5.71 -2.43
C ILE A 103 19.40 5.47 -1.59
N THR A 104 18.77 6.55 -1.09
CA THR A 104 17.55 6.46 -0.27
C THR A 104 16.41 5.84 -1.07
N GLU A 105 16.18 6.29 -2.30
CA GLU A 105 15.13 5.74 -3.16
C GLU A 105 15.32 4.24 -3.39
N ARG A 106 16.54 3.81 -3.75
CA ARG A 106 16.85 2.40 -3.99
C ARG A 106 16.75 1.55 -2.73
N ALA A 107 17.19 2.10 -1.58
CA ALA A 107 17.12 1.40 -0.31
C ALA A 107 15.67 1.30 0.18
N ALA A 108 14.89 2.38 0.11
CA ALA A 108 13.49 2.40 0.50
C ALA A 108 12.64 1.42 -0.31
N LYS A 109 12.84 1.35 -1.64
CA LYS A 109 12.17 0.36 -2.49
C LYS A 109 12.47 -1.08 -2.06
N LYS A 110 13.72 -1.37 -1.68
CA LYS A 110 14.10 -2.71 -1.21
C LYS A 110 13.55 -3.03 0.17
N VAL A 111 13.50 -2.04 1.08
CA VAL A 111 12.86 -2.20 2.40
C VAL A 111 11.38 -2.54 2.21
N ALA A 112 10.67 -1.78 1.38
CA ALA A 112 9.25 -2.02 1.12
C ALA A 112 8.99 -3.44 0.56
N ILE A 113 9.87 -3.96 -0.30
CA ILE A 113 9.77 -5.34 -0.80
C ILE A 113 10.09 -6.37 0.28
N ASP A 114 11.15 -6.15 1.07
CA ASP A 114 11.60 -7.07 2.13
C ASP A 114 10.55 -7.15 3.26
N ASP A 115 9.91 -6.02 3.61
CA ASP A 115 8.79 -5.97 4.55
C ASP A 115 7.50 -6.61 3.99
N SER A 116 7.37 -6.67 2.66
CA SER A 116 6.27 -7.36 1.98
C SER A 116 6.48 -8.88 1.89
N GLU A 117 7.69 -9.39 2.18
CA GLU A 117 7.93 -10.83 2.27
C GLU A 117 7.55 -11.36 3.66
N PRO A 118 6.54 -12.23 3.77
CA PRO A 118 6.00 -12.70 5.07
C PRO A 118 6.96 -13.54 5.92
N GLU A 119 8.16 -13.82 5.42
CA GLU A 119 9.14 -14.68 6.15
C GLU A 119 10.01 -13.92 7.16
N LYS A 120 10.04 -12.57 7.17
CA LYS A 120 10.97 -11.80 8.02
C LYS A 120 10.32 -11.03 9.16
N THR A 121 9.02 -10.91 9.20
CA THR A 121 8.28 -10.40 10.37
C THR A 121 8.05 -11.52 11.38
N SER A 122 9.14 -12.09 11.89
CA SER A 122 9.12 -13.05 12.98
C SER A 122 8.94 -12.32 14.31
N SER A 123 7.71 -11.88 14.64
CA SER A 123 7.24 -11.77 16.02
C SER A 123 5.80 -11.29 16.20
N ALA A 124 5.01 -11.19 15.14
CA ALA A 124 3.55 -11.26 15.27
C ALA A 124 3.07 -12.06 14.08
N THR A 125 2.68 -13.30 14.28
CA THR A 125 1.80 -14.03 13.39
C THR A 125 0.55 -13.15 13.31
N GLU A 126 0.50 -12.19 12.34
CA GLU A 126 -0.74 -11.50 12.04
C GLU A 126 -1.71 -12.57 11.59
N THR A 127 -2.48 -13.06 12.53
CA THR A 127 -3.54 -14.03 12.27
C THR A 127 -4.54 -13.31 11.37
N GLU A 128 -4.65 -13.77 10.13
CA GLU A 128 -5.64 -13.26 9.19
C GLU A 128 -7.03 -13.28 9.85
N LYS A 129 -7.68 -12.12 9.93
CA LYS A 129 -9.05 -11.98 10.44
C LYS A 129 -9.86 -11.17 9.44
N ILE A 130 -10.91 -11.77 8.94
CA ILE A 130 -11.81 -11.19 7.93
C ILE A 130 -13.10 -10.77 8.60
N LEU A 131 -13.49 -9.50 8.45
CA LEU A 131 -14.75 -8.95 8.93
C LEU A 131 -15.71 -8.72 7.76
N VAL A 132 -16.87 -9.36 7.79
CA VAL A 132 -17.92 -9.20 6.78
C VAL A 132 -19.00 -8.26 7.31
N ALA A 133 -19.19 -7.12 6.65
CA ALA A 133 -20.18 -6.11 7.04
C ALA A 133 -21.55 -6.40 6.40
N LEU A 134 -22.48 -6.91 7.16
CA LEU A 134 -23.79 -7.39 6.72
C LEU A 134 -24.88 -6.35 6.96
N ASN A 135 -25.04 -5.39 6.06
CA ASN A 135 -26.08 -4.34 6.19
C ASN A 135 -27.22 -4.48 5.18
N ASN A 136 -27.04 -5.23 4.11
CA ASN A 136 -28.04 -5.45 3.07
C ASN A 136 -28.37 -6.93 2.93
N PRO A 137 -29.65 -7.35 3.07
CA PRO A 137 -30.04 -8.77 2.98
C PRO A 137 -29.72 -9.42 1.65
N ASN A 138 -29.73 -8.65 0.56
CA ASN A 138 -29.52 -9.17 -0.80
C ASN A 138 -28.07 -9.53 -1.10
N THR A 139 -27.11 -8.98 -0.33
CA THR A 139 -25.67 -9.19 -0.54
C THR A 139 -25.04 -10.14 0.48
N ILE A 140 -25.82 -10.64 1.46
CA ILE A 140 -25.31 -11.51 2.53
C ILE A 140 -24.65 -12.76 1.95
N GLU A 141 -25.34 -13.44 1.02
CA GLU A 141 -24.87 -14.70 0.44
C GLU A 141 -23.56 -14.52 -0.31
N ASP A 142 -23.49 -13.52 -1.15
CA ASP A 142 -22.31 -13.24 -1.95
C ASP A 142 -21.10 -12.87 -1.09
N MET A 143 -21.30 -12.01 -0.09
CA MET A 143 -20.22 -11.58 0.81
C MET A 143 -19.72 -12.71 1.71
N VAL A 144 -20.61 -13.56 2.22
CA VAL A 144 -20.23 -14.73 3.02
C VAL A 144 -19.50 -15.75 2.12
N ASN A 145 -20.01 -16.05 0.92
CA ASN A 145 -19.34 -16.95 -0.02
C ASN A 145 -17.96 -16.41 -0.43
N LEU A 146 -17.83 -15.10 -0.71
CA LEU A 146 -16.53 -14.50 -0.98
C LEU A 146 -15.57 -14.70 0.21
N SER A 147 -16.03 -14.43 1.43
CA SER A 147 -15.20 -14.58 2.62
C SER A 147 -14.72 -16.01 2.84
N LEU A 148 -15.57 -17.00 2.55
CA LEU A 148 -15.23 -18.43 2.64
C LEU A 148 -14.17 -18.85 1.63
N VAL A 149 -14.20 -18.25 0.44
CA VAL A 149 -13.28 -18.59 -0.66
C VAL A 149 -11.91 -17.95 -0.50
N ILE A 150 -11.85 -16.74 0.06
CA ILE A 150 -10.56 -16.00 0.21
C ILE A 150 -9.83 -16.29 1.52
N ARG A 151 -10.54 -16.73 2.58
CA ARG A 151 -9.94 -16.98 3.90
C ARG A 151 -8.85 -18.04 3.86
N ASP A 152 -7.94 -18.02 4.83
CA ASP A 152 -7.02 -19.13 5.04
C ASP A 152 -7.73 -20.31 5.71
N PRO A 153 -7.88 -21.46 5.05
CA PRO A 153 -8.56 -22.63 5.62
C PRO A 153 -7.81 -23.24 6.82
N LYS A 154 -6.54 -22.94 7.00
CA LYS A 154 -5.74 -23.41 8.15
C LYS A 154 -6.10 -22.72 9.46
N LEU A 155 -6.67 -21.52 9.38
CA LEU A 155 -7.08 -20.74 10.54
C LEU A 155 -8.55 -21.02 10.87
N LYS A 156 -8.83 -21.42 12.13
CA LYS A 156 -10.19 -21.83 12.54
C LYS A 156 -11.11 -20.65 12.88
N ASP A 157 -10.59 -19.61 13.54
CA ASP A 157 -11.41 -18.52 14.10
C ASP A 157 -11.12 -17.17 13.42
N ASN A 158 -10.96 -17.20 12.10
CA ASN A 158 -10.56 -16.03 11.32
C ASN A 158 -11.71 -15.29 10.62
N LEU A 159 -12.97 -15.71 10.84
CA LEU A 159 -14.11 -15.12 10.17
C LEU A 159 -15.08 -14.49 11.18
N LEU A 160 -15.37 -13.19 10.99
CA LEU A 160 -16.28 -12.41 11.79
C LEU A 160 -17.34 -11.78 10.89
N ALA A 161 -18.58 -11.71 11.37
CA ALA A 161 -19.66 -10.97 10.73
C ALA A 161 -20.17 -9.87 11.65
N ILE A 162 -20.36 -8.68 11.11
CA ILE A 162 -20.89 -7.55 11.84
C ILE A 162 -22.16 -6.99 11.19
N ASN A 163 -23.13 -6.69 12.02
CA ASN A 163 -24.23 -5.80 11.67
C ASN A 163 -24.24 -4.62 12.64
N VAL A 164 -24.25 -3.39 12.12
CA VAL A 164 -24.27 -2.16 12.90
C VAL A 164 -25.68 -1.58 12.90
N ILE A 165 -26.20 -1.30 14.08
CA ILE A 165 -27.49 -0.65 14.30
C ILE A 165 -27.23 0.79 14.73
N ASN A 166 -27.87 1.76 14.03
CA ASN A 166 -27.77 3.17 14.41
C ASN A 166 -28.52 3.42 15.71
N ASN A 167 -27.87 4.10 16.66
CA ASN A 167 -28.45 4.42 17.98
C ASN A 167 -29.70 5.29 17.90
N ASP A 168 -29.85 6.12 16.88
CA ASP A 168 -30.99 7.03 16.73
C ASP A 168 -32.32 6.30 16.45
N ASN A 169 -32.27 5.03 16.02
CA ASN A 169 -33.42 4.23 15.61
C ASN A 169 -33.43 2.84 16.25
N THR A 170 -33.31 2.76 17.58
CA THR A 170 -33.31 1.49 18.29
C THR A 170 -34.72 0.90 18.42
N SER A 171 -35.28 0.43 17.31
CA SER A 171 -36.55 -0.33 17.34
C SER A 171 -36.27 -1.83 17.45
N ASP A 172 -37.17 -2.55 18.13
CA ASP A 172 -37.08 -4.03 18.25
C ASP A 172 -37.04 -4.69 16.86
N ASN A 173 -37.64 -4.08 15.85
CA ASN A 173 -37.58 -4.54 14.46
C ASN A 173 -36.15 -4.54 13.89
N LEU A 174 -35.33 -3.55 14.22
CA LEU A 174 -33.93 -3.50 13.75
C LEU A 174 -33.07 -4.54 14.45
N ARG A 175 -33.31 -4.80 15.72
CA ARG A 175 -32.65 -5.90 16.47
C ARG A 175 -32.97 -7.25 15.84
N MET A 176 -34.24 -7.51 15.54
CA MET A 176 -34.66 -8.76 14.92
C MET A 176 -34.08 -8.92 13.50
N ARG A 177 -34.02 -7.83 12.74
CA ARG A 177 -33.37 -7.85 11.41
C ARG A 177 -31.87 -8.15 11.51
N SER A 178 -31.15 -7.47 12.41
CA SER A 178 -29.75 -7.71 12.66
C SER A 178 -29.47 -9.18 12.99
N LYS A 179 -30.26 -9.73 13.92
CA LYS A 179 -30.17 -11.14 14.33
C LYS A 179 -30.38 -12.08 13.16
N ARG A 180 -31.41 -11.85 12.33
CA ARG A 180 -31.67 -12.68 11.13
C ARG A 180 -30.52 -12.65 10.12
N TYR A 181 -29.88 -11.49 9.91
CA TYR A 181 -28.76 -11.37 8.98
C TYR A 181 -27.54 -12.15 9.46
N LEU A 182 -27.21 -12.05 10.73
CA LEU A 182 -26.11 -12.77 11.36
C LEU A 182 -26.39 -14.28 11.43
N GLU A 183 -27.63 -14.69 11.76
CA GLU A 183 -28.05 -16.09 11.76
C GLU A 183 -27.96 -16.71 10.35
N LYS A 184 -28.42 -15.98 9.30
CA LYS A 184 -28.29 -16.44 7.92
C LYS A 184 -26.83 -16.69 7.55
N ALA A 185 -25.94 -15.75 7.87
CA ALA A 185 -24.51 -15.90 7.64
C ALA A 185 -23.92 -17.09 8.42
N ALA A 186 -24.32 -17.27 9.68
CA ALA A 186 -23.87 -18.38 10.50
C ALA A 186 -24.33 -19.75 9.96
N MET A 187 -25.56 -19.85 9.49
CA MET A 187 -26.04 -21.07 8.85
C MET A 187 -25.21 -21.47 7.64
N MET A 188 -24.86 -20.49 6.79
CA MET A 188 -24.03 -20.73 5.60
C MET A 188 -22.62 -21.20 5.96
N THR A 189 -21.99 -20.59 6.95
CA THR A 189 -20.63 -20.95 7.39
C THR A 189 -20.60 -22.28 8.13
N THR A 190 -21.64 -22.58 8.92
CA THR A 190 -21.80 -23.87 9.63
C THR A 190 -21.95 -25.02 8.63
N ALA A 191 -22.66 -24.80 7.53
CA ALA A 191 -22.85 -25.83 6.47
C ALA A 191 -21.49 -26.30 5.89
N VAL A 192 -20.44 -25.50 5.97
CA VAL A 192 -19.08 -25.84 5.52
C VAL A 192 -18.09 -25.99 6.69
N ASN A 193 -18.59 -26.20 7.90
CA ASN A 193 -17.80 -26.38 9.13
C ASN A 193 -16.83 -25.24 9.44
N VAL A 194 -17.21 -24.01 9.12
CA VAL A 194 -16.42 -22.81 9.43
C VAL A 194 -17.09 -22.03 10.56
N PRO A 195 -16.43 -21.82 11.70
CA PRO A 195 -16.97 -21.00 12.78
C PRO A 195 -17.07 -19.54 12.35
N LEU A 196 -18.19 -18.91 12.66
CA LEU A 196 -18.43 -17.49 12.42
C LEU A 196 -18.71 -16.77 13.73
N ARG A 197 -17.87 -15.82 14.09
CA ARG A 197 -18.13 -14.93 15.21
C ARG A 197 -19.08 -13.82 14.80
N GLN A 198 -20.25 -13.77 15.45
CA GLN A 198 -21.30 -12.78 15.18
C GLN A 198 -21.14 -11.57 16.08
N ILE A 199 -21.20 -10.37 15.50
CA ILE A 199 -21.10 -9.09 16.21
C ILE A 199 -22.31 -8.23 15.86
N THR A 200 -23.13 -7.90 16.85
CA THR A 200 -24.12 -6.82 16.76
C THR A 200 -23.56 -5.61 17.48
N ARG A 201 -23.46 -4.48 16.80
CA ARG A 201 -22.93 -3.25 17.40
C ARG A 201 -23.91 -2.11 17.26
N TYR A 202 -24.04 -1.34 18.33
CA TYR A 202 -24.78 -0.08 18.34
C TYR A 202 -23.76 1.06 18.23
N ASP A 203 -23.92 1.93 17.24
CA ASP A 203 -23.01 3.06 17.04
C ASP A 203 -23.75 4.24 16.38
N LEU A 204 -23.13 5.42 16.34
CA LEU A 204 -23.69 6.63 15.74
C LEU A 204 -23.97 6.47 14.25
N ASN A 205 -23.10 5.71 13.55
CA ASN A 205 -23.27 5.38 12.14
C ASN A 205 -22.57 4.05 11.81
N ILE A 206 -22.92 3.49 10.67
CA ILE A 206 -22.41 2.19 10.21
C ILE A 206 -20.88 2.19 10.08
N ALA A 207 -20.30 3.27 9.54
CA ALA A 207 -18.85 3.35 9.36
C ALA A 207 -18.09 3.31 10.69
N SER A 208 -18.53 4.09 11.67
CA SER A 208 -17.93 4.12 13.00
C SER A 208 -17.99 2.76 13.68
N GLY A 209 -19.14 2.08 13.62
CA GLY A 209 -19.31 0.74 14.18
C GLY A 209 -18.36 -0.28 13.56
N ILE A 210 -18.19 -0.27 12.24
CA ILE A 210 -17.24 -1.13 11.55
C ILE A 210 -15.80 -0.78 11.96
N ILE A 211 -15.43 0.51 12.02
CA ILE A 211 -14.08 0.97 12.39
C ILE A 211 -13.71 0.54 13.80
N HIS A 212 -14.61 0.74 14.76
CA HIS A 212 -14.38 0.35 16.16
C HIS A 212 -14.21 -1.16 16.28
N SER A 213 -15.13 -1.94 15.67
CA SER A 213 -15.05 -3.40 15.69
C SER A 213 -13.80 -3.94 14.99
N ALA A 214 -13.37 -3.30 13.89
CA ALA A 214 -12.15 -3.69 13.21
C ALA A 214 -10.90 -3.50 14.08
N LYS A 215 -10.83 -2.39 14.81
CA LYS A 215 -9.72 -2.11 15.73
C LYS A 215 -9.73 -3.03 16.96
N GLU A 216 -10.89 -3.23 17.57
CA GLU A 216 -11.06 -4.08 18.77
C GLU A 216 -10.71 -5.55 18.50
N ASN A 217 -10.96 -6.04 17.31
CA ASN A 217 -10.71 -7.43 16.92
C ASN A 217 -9.46 -7.63 16.08
N GLU A 218 -8.66 -6.58 15.84
CA GLU A 218 -7.44 -6.63 15.02
C GLU A 218 -7.70 -7.20 13.62
N ILE A 219 -8.72 -6.65 12.95
CA ILE A 219 -9.14 -7.10 11.64
C ILE A 219 -8.11 -6.73 10.58
N THR A 220 -7.76 -7.69 9.73
CA THR A 220 -6.81 -7.51 8.64
C THR A 220 -7.47 -7.21 7.30
N SER A 221 -8.71 -7.72 7.10
CA SER A 221 -9.46 -7.51 5.85
C SER A 221 -10.95 -7.32 6.14
N ILE A 222 -11.57 -6.34 5.48
CA ILE A 222 -12.99 -6.05 5.60
C ILE A 222 -13.66 -6.27 4.26
N ILE A 223 -14.78 -7.01 4.26
CA ILE A 223 -15.63 -7.20 3.08
C ILE A 223 -16.90 -6.39 3.28
N THR A 224 -17.23 -5.56 2.30
CA THR A 224 -18.49 -4.80 2.27
C THR A 224 -19.09 -4.82 0.87
N GLY A 225 -20.43 -4.81 0.80
CA GLY A 225 -21.13 -4.68 -0.47
C GLY A 225 -21.05 -3.27 -1.02
N LEU A 226 -21.05 -3.13 -2.34
CA LEU A 226 -21.15 -1.83 -3.01
C LEU A 226 -22.56 -1.25 -2.77
N HIS A 227 -22.62 -0.07 -2.17
CA HIS A 227 -23.89 0.64 -1.95
C HIS A 227 -24.23 1.48 -3.17
N HIS A 228 -25.52 1.48 -3.55
CA HIS A 228 -26.01 2.43 -4.56
C HIS A 228 -25.74 3.86 -4.12
N LYS A 229 -25.34 4.72 -5.06
CA LYS A 229 -25.20 6.15 -4.83
C LYS A 229 -26.56 6.74 -4.44
N ALA A 230 -26.61 7.40 -3.29
CA ALA A 230 -27.80 8.14 -2.88
C ALA A 230 -27.94 9.49 -3.59
N ASN A 231 -26.79 10.12 -3.95
CA ASN A 231 -26.72 11.42 -4.63
C ASN A 231 -25.59 11.46 -5.67
N ILE A 232 -25.72 12.38 -6.65
CA ILE A 232 -24.73 12.61 -7.73
C ILE A 232 -23.35 13.04 -7.19
N THR A 233 -23.31 13.62 -5.98
CA THR A 233 -22.09 14.11 -5.31
C THR A 233 -21.35 13.04 -4.53
N ASP A 234 -21.92 11.85 -4.35
CA ASP A 234 -21.27 10.77 -3.60
C ASP A 234 -20.09 10.20 -4.39
N SER A 235 -19.04 9.84 -3.65
CA SER A 235 -17.90 9.15 -4.26
C SER A 235 -18.35 7.85 -4.93
N PHE A 236 -17.59 7.37 -5.92
CA PHE A 236 -17.91 6.13 -6.66
C PHE A 236 -18.20 4.94 -5.75
N PHE A 237 -17.49 4.83 -4.64
CA PHE A 237 -17.66 3.75 -3.65
C PHE A 237 -18.70 4.07 -2.56
N GLY A 238 -19.31 5.26 -2.58
CA GLY A 238 -20.24 5.74 -1.56
C GLY A 238 -19.55 6.29 -0.30
N VAL A 239 -20.34 6.97 0.54
CA VAL A 239 -19.88 7.64 1.76
C VAL A 239 -19.26 6.65 2.76
N LEU A 240 -19.83 5.46 2.88
CA LEU A 240 -19.34 4.40 3.79
C LEU A 240 -17.91 4.02 3.49
N ALA A 241 -17.62 3.63 2.25
CA ALA A 241 -16.30 3.20 1.82
C ALA A 241 -15.26 4.32 1.96
N GLY A 242 -15.63 5.56 1.63
CA GLY A 242 -14.77 6.73 1.80
C GLY A 242 -14.36 6.97 3.27
N HIS A 243 -15.27 6.77 4.22
CA HIS A 243 -14.97 6.86 5.66
C HIS A 243 -14.07 5.71 6.14
N LEU A 244 -14.32 4.47 5.66
CA LEU A 244 -13.49 3.31 6.00
C LEU A 244 -12.06 3.47 5.49
N LEU A 245 -11.90 3.90 4.24
CA LEU A 245 -10.58 4.13 3.61
C LEU A 245 -9.74 5.19 4.34
N LYS A 246 -10.37 6.23 4.89
CA LYS A 246 -9.66 7.29 5.62
C LYS A 246 -9.22 6.91 7.02
N ARG A 247 -9.89 5.96 7.68
CA ARG A 247 -9.70 5.70 9.13
C ARG A 247 -9.16 4.32 9.48
N LEU A 248 -9.08 3.41 8.51
CA LEU A 248 -8.57 2.06 8.69
C LEU A 248 -7.32 1.83 7.84
N ASN A 249 -6.37 1.06 8.36
CA ASN A 249 -5.16 0.65 7.65
C ASN A 249 -5.20 -0.82 7.19
N CYS A 250 -6.34 -1.50 7.33
CA CYS A 250 -6.54 -2.87 6.86
C CYS A 250 -7.02 -2.88 5.39
N GLU A 251 -6.96 -4.04 4.77
CA GLU A 251 -7.50 -4.25 3.42
C GLU A 251 -9.02 -4.04 3.41
N LEU A 252 -9.53 -3.35 2.39
CA LEU A 252 -10.96 -3.13 2.20
C LEU A 252 -11.37 -3.71 0.84
N ILE A 253 -12.24 -4.73 0.87
CA ILE A 253 -12.81 -5.38 -0.30
C ILE A 253 -14.24 -4.87 -0.47
N ILE A 254 -14.48 -4.14 -1.54
CA ILE A 254 -15.81 -3.65 -1.91
C ILE A 254 -16.30 -4.52 -3.04
N SER A 255 -17.34 -5.32 -2.79
CA SER A 255 -17.79 -6.33 -3.73
C SER A 255 -19.21 -6.08 -4.23
N LYS A 256 -19.42 -6.42 -5.49
CA LYS A 256 -20.73 -6.52 -6.13
C LYS A 256 -20.71 -7.72 -7.07
N PHE A 257 -21.56 -8.67 -6.83
CA PHE A 257 -21.72 -9.84 -7.68
C PHE A 257 -23.05 -9.77 -8.44
N LEU A 258 -23.04 -10.18 -9.71
CA LEU A 258 -24.24 -10.37 -10.52
C LEU A 258 -24.57 -11.85 -10.67
N ILE A 259 -23.59 -12.71 -10.47
CA ILE A 259 -23.70 -14.16 -10.49
C ILE A 259 -23.09 -14.73 -9.21
N PRO A 260 -23.51 -15.90 -8.75
CA PRO A 260 -22.92 -16.53 -7.58
C PRO A 260 -21.42 -16.77 -7.72
N VAL A 261 -20.64 -16.53 -6.65
CA VAL A 261 -19.18 -16.64 -6.65
C VAL A 261 -18.66 -17.99 -7.17
N HIS A 262 -19.36 -19.07 -6.89
CA HIS A 262 -18.98 -20.43 -7.30
C HIS A 262 -19.20 -20.73 -8.80
N THR A 263 -19.85 -19.84 -9.54
CA THR A 263 -20.07 -20.00 -11.00
C THR A 263 -19.02 -19.26 -11.84
N LEU A 264 -18.09 -18.58 -11.20
CA LEU A 264 -17.04 -17.83 -11.86
C LEU A 264 -16.05 -18.76 -12.57
N LYS A 265 -15.72 -18.45 -13.82
CA LYS A 265 -14.74 -19.21 -14.63
C LYS A 265 -13.38 -18.55 -14.70
N ARG A 266 -13.30 -17.27 -14.50
CA ARG A 266 -12.04 -16.51 -14.55
C ARG A 266 -12.09 -15.32 -13.61
N ILE A 267 -10.94 -15.02 -12.99
CA ILE A 267 -10.71 -13.82 -12.19
C ILE A 267 -9.75 -12.95 -12.99
N VAL A 268 -10.17 -11.74 -13.34
CA VAL A 268 -9.37 -10.75 -14.07
C VAL A 268 -8.96 -9.68 -13.08
N VAL A 269 -7.67 -9.54 -12.83
CA VAL A 269 -7.12 -8.64 -11.81
C VAL A 269 -6.31 -7.55 -12.49
N ALA A 270 -6.79 -6.31 -12.44
CA ALA A 270 -6.06 -5.13 -12.87
C ALA A 270 -5.23 -4.59 -11.71
N VAL A 271 -3.92 -4.52 -11.91
CA VAL A 271 -2.95 -4.16 -10.88
C VAL A 271 -2.25 -2.85 -11.27
N PRO A 272 -2.31 -1.80 -10.43
CA PRO A 272 -1.66 -0.54 -10.73
C PRO A 272 -0.13 -0.66 -10.72
N PRO A 273 0.58 0.21 -11.46
CA PRO A 273 2.04 0.22 -11.44
C PRO A 273 2.56 0.52 -10.03
N LYS A 274 3.69 -0.08 -9.67
CA LYS A 274 4.34 0.03 -8.36
C LYS A 274 3.56 -0.60 -7.18
N ALA A 275 2.53 -1.41 -7.45
CA ALA A 275 1.77 -2.12 -6.42
C ALA A 275 2.66 -3.04 -5.55
N GLU A 276 3.75 -3.55 -6.10
CA GLU A 276 4.74 -4.38 -5.40
C GLU A 276 5.40 -3.69 -4.20
N TYR A 277 5.31 -2.37 -4.10
CA TYR A 277 5.83 -1.59 -2.96
C TYR A 277 4.81 -1.32 -1.86
N GLU A 278 3.55 -1.75 -2.05
CA GLU A 278 2.50 -1.55 -1.06
C GLU A 278 2.46 -2.71 -0.06
N SER A 279 2.29 -2.40 1.22
CA SER A 279 2.22 -3.39 2.30
C SER A 279 1.08 -4.42 2.15
N GLY A 280 0.01 -4.04 1.45
CA GLY A 280 -1.13 -4.92 1.15
C GLY A 280 -0.90 -5.90 0.01
N PHE A 281 0.17 -5.74 -0.78
CA PHE A 281 0.43 -6.51 -1.99
C PHE A 281 0.43 -8.04 -1.78
N PRO A 282 1.14 -8.60 -0.80
CA PRO A 282 1.12 -10.05 -0.59
C PRO A 282 -0.26 -10.57 -0.18
N ARG A 283 -1.02 -9.80 0.61
CA ARG A 283 -2.30 -10.22 1.17
C ARG A 283 -3.37 -10.37 0.09
N TRP A 284 -3.61 -9.33 -0.71
CA TRP A 284 -4.61 -9.42 -1.77
C TRP A 284 -4.21 -10.45 -2.85
N MET A 285 -2.90 -10.57 -3.15
CA MET A 285 -2.42 -11.60 -4.07
C MET A 285 -2.75 -13.01 -3.55
N GLU A 286 -2.51 -13.27 -2.26
CA GLU A 286 -2.87 -14.55 -1.63
C GLU A 286 -4.37 -14.81 -1.68
N HIS A 287 -5.21 -13.80 -1.43
CA HIS A 287 -6.67 -13.93 -1.52
C HIS A 287 -7.11 -14.39 -2.91
N PHE A 288 -6.63 -13.77 -3.97
CA PHE A 288 -7.01 -14.17 -5.33
C PHE A 288 -6.39 -15.50 -5.77
N CYS A 289 -5.19 -15.83 -5.33
CA CYS A 289 -4.62 -17.15 -5.56
C CYS A 289 -5.42 -18.25 -4.85
N ARG A 290 -5.83 -18.03 -3.58
CA ARG A 290 -6.71 -18.98 -2.86
C ARG A 290 -8.07 -19.10 -3.55
N MET A 291 -8.65 -17.97 -3.96
CA MET A 291 -9.91 -17.95 -4.70
C MET A 291 -9.81 -18.76 -5.99
N GLY A 292 -8.76 -18.54 -6.81
CA GLY A 292 -8.51 -19.30 -8.02
C GLY A 292 -8.35 -20.80 -7.76
N SER A 293 -7.62 -21.16 -6.70
CA SER A 293 -7.44 -22.56 -6.29
C SER A 293 -8.74 -23.22 -5.81
N THR A 294 -9.53 -22.51 -4.98
CA THR A 294 -10.78 -23.04 -4.40
C THR A 294 -11.86 -23.19 -5.45
N LEU A 295 -11.99 -22.23 -6.37
CA LEU A 295 -12.98 -22.27 -7.45
C LEU A 295 -12.52 -23.11 -8.66
N GLY A 296 -11.25 -23.50 -8.70
CA GLY A 296 -10.69 -24.20 -9.88
C GLY A 296 -10.63 -23.31 -11.12
N CYS A 297 -10.67 -21.99 -10.96
CA CYS A 297 -10.70 -21.03 -12.06
C CYS A 297 -9.33 -20.36 -12.27
N ARG A 298 -9.14 -19.81 -13.46
CA ARG A 298 -7.90 -19.15 -13.85
C ARG A 298 -7.86 -17.71 -13.35
N VAL A 299 -6.71 -17.28 -12.82
CA VAL A 299 -6.48 -15.89 -12.41
C VAL A 299 -5.61 -15.20 -13.43
N HIS A 300 -6.13 -14.16 -14.06
CA HIS A 300 -5.45 -13.40 -15.10
C HIS A 300 -5.07 -12.02 -14.56
N PHE A 301 -3.78 -11.78 -14.40
CA PHE A 301 -3.23 -10.51 -13.90
C PHE A 301 -2.86 -9.61 -15.07
N PHE A 302 -3.33 -8.37 -15.03
CA PHE A 302 -2.96 -7.29 -15.92
C PHE A 302 -2.12 -6.27 -15.13
N ALA A 303 -0.84 -6.19 -15.45
CA ALA A 303 0.12 -5.34 -14.74
C ALA A 303 1.25 -4.89 -15.67
N ASN A 304 2.05 -3.92 -15.21
CA ASN A 304 3.27 -3.54 -15.92
C ASN A 304 4.35 -4.65 -15.77
N GLU A 305 5.40 -4.58 -16.57
CA GLU A 305 6.46 -5.59 -16.62
C GLU A 305 7.11 -5.87 -15.26
N LYS A 306 7.40 -4.81 -14.48
CA LYS A 306 8.05 -4.94 -13.15
C LYS A 306 7.17 -5.61 -12.12
N THR A 307 5.92 -5.16 -12.01
CA THR A 307 4.93 -5.75 -11.10
C THR A 307 4.63 -7.19 -11.47
N THR A 308 4.55 -7.50 -12.79
CA THR A 308 4.36 -8.86 -13.30
C THR A 308 5.51 -9.79 -12.88
N ALA A 309 6.76 -9.35 -13.00
CA ALA A 309 7.92 -10.14 -12.56
C ALA A 309 7.86 -10.47 -11.06
N HIS A 310 7.43 -9.50 -10.22
CA HIS A 310 7.22 -9.74 -8.79
C HIS A 310 6.09 -10.72 -8.50
N LEU A 311 4.93 -10.55 -9.15
CA LEU A 311 3.79 -11.48 -9.01
C LEU A 311 4.20 -12.89 -9.37
N GLN A 312 4.85 -13.09 -10.52
CA GLN A 312 5.32 -14.40 -10.96
C GLN A 312 6.28 -15.05 -9.95
N THR A 313 7.19 -14.28 -9.38
CA THR A 313 8.15 -14.79 -8.40
C THR A 313 7.45 -15.28 -7.13
N LEU A 314 6.53 -14.48 -6.59
CA LEU A 314 5.79 -14.83 -5.37
C LEU A 314 4.83 -16.00 -5.59
N ILE A 315 4.08 -15.99 -6.70
CA ILE A 315 3.11 -17.04 -7.02
C ILE A 315 3.83 -18.38 -7.24
N LYS A 316 4.95 -18.39 -7.98
CA LYS A 316 5.76 -19.60 -8.16
C LYS A 316 6.32 -20.16 -6.86
N LYS A 317 6.62 -19.28 -5.88
CA LYS A 317 7.14 -19.69 -4.56
C LYS A 317 6.05 -20.34 -3.70
N LYS A 318 4.83 -19.77 -3.65
CA LYS A 318 3.78 -20.13 -2.68
C LYS A 318 2.58 -20.88 -3.26
N HIS A 319 2.23 -20.60 -4.52
CA HIS A 319 0.96 -21.01 -5.14
C HIS A 319 1.14 -21.74 -6.46
N LYS A 320 2.04 -22.74 -6.51
CA LYS A 320 2.38 -23.49 -7.74
C LYS A 320 1.20 -24.18 -8.43
N GLN A 321 0.11 -24.42 -7.71
CA GLN A 321 -1.07 -25.14 -8.22
C GLN A 321 -2.10 -24.21 -8.87
N VAL A 322 -1.96 -22.89 -8.71
CA VAL A 322 -2.93 -21.94 -9.25
C VAL A 322 -2.64 -21.68 -10.74
N LEU A 323 -3.67 -21.79 -11.55
CA LEU A 323 -3.56 -21.45 -12.97
C LEU A 323 -3.57 -19.93 -13.13
N THR A 324 -2.43 -19.36 -13.52
CA THR A 324 -2.27 -17.91 -13.67
C THR A 324 -1.83 -17.55 -15.07
N ASP A 325 -2.46 -16.51 -15.63
CA ASP A 325 -2.07 -15.85 -16.87
C ASP A 325 -1.61 -14.41 -16.55
N PHE A 326 -0.74 -13.84 -17.38
CA PHE A 326 -0.24 -12.49 -17.24
C PHE A 326 -0.32 -11.76 -18.56
N SER A 327 -0.86 -10.55 -18.55
CA SER A 327 -0.87 -9.63 -19.68
C SER A 327 -0.34 -8.27 -19.29
N LEU A 328 0.27 -7.59 -20.23
CA LEU A 328 0.84 -6.28 -20.03
C LEU A 328 -0.26 -5.20 -19.99
N LEU A 329 -0.21 -4.34 -18.97
CA LEU A 329 -1.00 -3.12 -18.82
C LEU A 329 -0.03 -1.99 -18.48
N GLU A 330 0.43 -1.24 -19.48
CA GLU A 330 1.38 -0.16 -19.28
C GLU A 330 0.68 1.15 -18.89
N ASP A 331 -0.42 1.47 -19.55
CA ASP A 331 -1.21 2.65 -19.24
C ASP A 331 -2.48 2.25 -18.47
N TRP A 332 -2.67 2.88 -17.30
CA TRP A 332 -3.88 2.67 -16.50
C TRP A 332 -5.16 3.15 -17.20
N ASN A 333 -5.04 4.07 -18.15
CA ASN A 333 -6.17 4.52 -18.96
C ASN A 333 -6.75 3.42 -19.86
N ASP A 334 -5.94 2.40 -20.19
CA ASP A 334 -6.36 1.22 -20.96
C ASP A 334 -7.24 0.25 -20.14
N LEU A 335 -7.47 0.53 -18.87
CA LEU A 335 -8.39 -0.25 -18.04
C LEU A 335 -9.81 -0.34 -18.66
N LEU A 336 -10.25 0.69 -19.37
CA LEU A 336 -11.52 0.68 -20.10
C LEU A 336 -11.54 -0.32 -21.25
N VAL A 337 -10.40 -0.51 -21.93
CA VAL A 337 -10.25 -1.50 -23.01
C VAL A 337 -10.33 -2.92 -22.43
N LEU A 338 -9.76 -3.10 -21.25
CA LEU A 338 -9.78 -4.37 -20.53
C LEU A 338 -11.21 -4.82 -20.19
N THR A 339 -12.13 -3.87 -19.90
CA THR A 339 -13.52 -4.22 -19.62
C THR A 339 -14.22 -4.90 -20.80
N GLY A 340 -13.79 -4.63 -22.03
CA GLY A 340 -14.28 -5.30 -23.24
C GLY A 340 -13.86 -6.77 -23.36
N GLN A 341 -12.86 -7.21 -22.60
CA GLN A 341 -12.39 -8.60 -22.55
C GLN A 341 -13.03 -9.41 -21.41
N VAL A 342 -13.84 -8.75 -20.56
CA VAL A 342 -14.50 -9.40 -19.42
C VAL A 342 -15.84 -9.93 -19.86
N SER A 343 -16.02 -11.25 -19.76
CA SER A 343 -17.29 -11.94 -20.03
C SER A 343 -18.18 -11.91 -18.77
N TYR A 344 -19.46 -12.25 -18.94
CA TYR A 344 -20.44 -12.26 -17.84
C TYR A 344 -20.11 -13.25 -16.71
N ASP A 345 -19.32 -14.30 -17.00
CA ASP A 345 -18.86 -15.34 -16.06
C ASP A 345 -17.45 -15.06 -15.50
N HIS A 346 -16.91 -13.85 -15.71
CA HIS A 346 -15.65 -13.40 -15.18
C HIS A 346 -15.86 -12.46 -13.99
N LEU A 347 -14.97 -12.50 -12.99
CA LEU A 347 -14.87 -11.51 -11.95
C LEU A 347 -13.82 -10.48 -12.32
N LEU A 348 -14.22 -9.22 -12.47
CA LEU A 348 -13.27 -8.12 -12.60
C LEU A 348 -12.88 -7.59 -11.22
N VAL A 349 -11.59 -7.55 -10.97
CA VAL A 349 -10.98 -7.00 -9.75
C VAL A 349 -10.09 -5.84 -10.12
N ILE A 350 -10.28 -4.71 -9.46
CA ILE A 350 -9.43 -3.52 -9.62
C ILE A 350 -8.71 -3.29 -8.31
N ILE A 351 -7.40 -3.46 -8.32
CA ILE A 351 -6.56 -3.15 -7.16
C ILE A 351 -6.36 -1.64 -7.10
N SER A 352 -6.61 -1.07 -5.93
CA SER A 352 -6.41 0.35 -5.68
C SER A 352 -5.64 0.56 -4.39
N ALA A 353 -4.75 1.51 -4.41
CA ALA A 353 -3.99 1.95 -3.24
C ALA A 353 -4.64 3.17 -2.58
N ARG A 354 -4.20 3.51 -1.39
CA ARG A 354 -4.71 4.66 -0.64
C ARG A 354 -4.09 5.96 -1.12
N PRO A 355 -4.81 7.10 -1.00
CA PRO A 355 -4.24 8.40 -1.29
C PRO A 355 -2.93 8.64 -0.53
N GLY A 356 -1.89 9.08 -1.23
CA GLY A 356 -0.57 9.35 -0.67
C GLY A 356 0.41 8.18 -0.71
N THR A 357 0.02 7.02 -1.20
CA THR A 357 0.93 5.88 -1.44
C THR A 357 1.48 5.87 -2.88
N LEU A 358 2.52 5.05 -3.12
CA LEU A 358 3.28 5.06 -4.38
C LEU A 358 2.48 4.57 -5.59
N SER A 359 1.53 3.66 -5.37
CA SER A 359 0.72 3.06 -6.42
C SER A 359 -0.69 3.67 -6.49
N TYR A 360 -0.93 4.76 -5.75
CA TYR A 360 -2.22 5.44 -5.80
C TYR A 360 -2.46 6.06 -7.17
N LEU A 361 -3.51 5.59 -7.81
CA LEU A 361 -4.04 6.18 -9.03
C LEU A 361 -5.46 6.66 -8.75
N SER A 362 -5.75 7.88 -9.15
CA SER A 362 -7.10 8.42 -8.99
C SER A 362 -8.07 7.62 -9.86
N LEU A 363 -9.08 7.04 -9.24
CA LEU A 363 -10.16 6.36 -9.95
C LEU A 363 -11.18 7.34 -10.57
N ILE A 364 -10.94 8.65 -10.50
CA ILE A 364 -11.81 9.69 -11.05
C ILE A 364 -12.00 9.49 -12.56
N HIS A 365 -10.97 9.02 -13.26
CA HIS A 365 -11.08 8.70 -14.69
C HIS A 365 -11.88 7.42 -14.99
N ILE A 366 -12.09 6.55 -13.99
CA ILE A 366 -12.98 5.38 -14.09
C ILE A 366 -14.43 5.77 -13.78
N SER A 367 -14.65 6.92 -13.17
CA SER A 367 -15.93 7.36 -12.62
C SER A 367 -16.82 8.14 -13.58
N GLU A 368 -16.43 8.31 -14.84
CA GLU A 368 -17.42 8.75 -15.83
C GLU A 368 -18.43 7.62 -16.07
N PRO A 369 -19.72 7.89 -15.80
CA PRO A 369 -20.65 6.88 -15.26
C PRO A 369 -21.32 6.01 -16.31
N THR A 370 -20.81 5.89 -17.53
CA THR A 370 -21.68 5.41 -18.58
C THR A 370 -21.66 3.91 -18.87
N ARG A 371 -20.67 3.14 -18.37
CA ARG A 371 -20.66 1.69 -18.67
C ARG A 371 -20.03 0.77 -17.62
N LEU A 372 -19.12 1.24 -16.77
CA LEU A 372 -18.41 0.38 -15.80
C LEU A 372 -19.27 -0.09 -14.61
N ALA A 373 -20.35 0.61 -14.30
CA ALA A 373 -21.31 0.17 -13.28
C ALA A 373 -22.22 -0.98 -13.75
N LEU A 374 -22.11 -1.37 -15.01
CA LEU A 374 -22.92 -2.43 -15.63
C LEU A 374 -22.16 -3.71 -15.94
N ILE A 375 -20.84 -3.71 -15.72
CA ILE A 375 -19.99 -4.88 -15.97
C ILE A 375 -19.39 -5.32 -14.65
N SER A 376 -20.12 -6.13 -13.97
CA SER A 376 -19.65 -6.89 -12.80
C SER A 376 -20.05 -8.32 -13.00
#